data_6f46c852189ac83fa34e53b79f1b11e2
#
_entry.id   6f46c852189ac83fa34e53b79f1b11e2
#
_cell.length_a   1.000
_cell.length_b   1.000
_cell.length_c   1.000
_cell.angle_alpha   90.00
_cell.angle_beta   90.00
_cell.angle_gamma   90.00
#
_symmetry.space_group_name_H-M   'P 1'
#
loop_
_entity.id
_entity.type
_entity.pdbx_description
1 polymer ?
#
loop_
_entity_poly.entity_id
_entity_poly.type
_entity_poly.pdbx_seq_one_letter_code
_entity_poly.pdbx_strand_id
1 'polypeptide(L)'
;MNAIAGSPATRLDGVTMQDRDNRRRSRKSRNKTRGPASKSTKRAPTVQATHSPVLPETSSEPAVIPKEQERLFREVLTLLQERQIPFVVAGAFALQAHTGICRNTKDLDLFLTSANADAALNSLRDEGFECEVCDPVWLFKAHRNGFFVDLITGMSNGAIAVDDSWIERATLAEIHGVQTKVLGPEELLASKLFVTRRERFDGADIAHIIYGTKGELDWSRVLSLAGEHWELLFWALVLFRYAYPAQTSYVPQRLWCDLLVRFQNAVFHPDSSAKFRGSLIDDKMFAIDVREWGMDNLFSELRDRRLRNLPESA
;
A
#
# COMPACT_ATOMS: atom_id res chain seq x y z
N MET A 1 60.84 -15.40 3.39
CA MET A 1 60.94 -16.79 3.89
C MET A 1 59.72 -17.07 4.73
N ASN A 2 59.01 -18.13 4.35
CA ASN A 2 57.94 -18.84 5.05
C ASN A 2 56.58 -18.13 5.17
N ALA A 3 55.51 -18.67 4.79
CA ALA A 3 55.01 -19.87 4.16
C ALA A 3 53.49 -19.81 4.37
N ILE A 4 52.77 -20.03 3.33
CA ILE A 4 51.33 -20.05 3.20
C ILE A 4 50.80 -21.35 3.85
N ALA A 5 49.71 -21.27 4.63
CA ALA A 5 48.95 -22.43 5.00
C ALA A 5 47.47 -22.22 4.57
N GLY A 6 47.01 -23.05 3.67
CA GLY A 6 45.67 -23.06 3.10
C GLY A 6 44.65 -23.68 4.02
N SER A 7 43.40 -23.26 3.84
CA SER A 7 42.20 -23.80 4.47
C SER A 7 41.46 -24.71 3.48
N PRO A 8 40.84 -25.81 3.88
CA PRO A 8 40.24 -26.78 2.98
C PRO A 8 38.80 -26.43 2.61
N ALA A 9 38.49 -26.61 1.33
CA ALA A 9 37.16 -26.57 0.77
C ALA A 9 36.31 -27.75 1.26
N THR A 10 35.13 -27.48 1.79
CA THR A 10 34.15 -28.51 2.13
C THR A 10 33.29 -28.79 0.88
N ARG A 11 33.38 -30.01 0.39
CA ARG A 11 32.51 -30.56 -0.67
C ARG A 11 31.11 -30.76 -0.15
N LEU A 12 30.12 -30.32 -0.94
CA LEU A 12 28.72 -30.73 -0.83
C LEU A 12 28.55 -31.98 -1.71
N ASP A 13 28.29 -33.11 -1.07
CA ASP A 13 27.96 -34.35 -1.73
C ASP A 13 26.48 -34.33 -2.21
N GLY A 14 26.31 -34.83 -3.43
CA GLY A 14 25.03 -34.90 -4.12
C GLY A 14 24.10 -35.95 -3.54
N VAL A 15 22.82 -35.64 -3.57
CA VAL A 15 21.74 -36.61 -3.39
C VAL A 15 21.08 -36.88 -4.73
N THR A 16 21.30 -38.10 -5.21
CA THR A 16 20.70 -38.68 -6.41
C THR A 16 19.24 -39.08 -6.18
N MET A 17 18.38 -38.67 -7.11
CA MET A 17 17.05 -39.25 -7.27
C MET A 17 17.14 -40.70 -7.76
N GLN A 18 16.44 -41.59 -7.13
CA GLN A 18 16.09 -42.88 -7.68
C GLN A 18 14.61 -43.20 -7.51
N ASP A 19 14.00 -43.41 -8.66
CA ASP A 19 12.79 -44.12 -9.03
C ASP A 19 12.14 -45.03 -7.99
N ARG A 20 10.84 -44.95 -7.85
CA ARG A 20 9.97 -46.13 -7.65
C ARG A 20 8.65 -45.99 -8.41
N ASP A 21 8.63 -46.68 -9.51
CA ASP A 21 7.48 -47.00 -10.34
C ASP A 21 6.69 -48.19 -9.78
N ASN A 22 5.41 -48.28 -10.17
CA ASN A 22 4.56 -49.47 -10.19
C ASN A 22 3.85 -49.98 -8.94
N ARG A 23 2.52 -49.84 -8.96
CA ARG A 23 1.59 -50.99 -9.02
C ARG A 23 0.14 -50.61 -9.28
N ARG A 24 -0.29 -50.79 -10.53
CA ARG A 24 -1.69 -51.03 -10.91
C ARG A 24 -2.19 -52.33 -10.27
N ARG A 25 -3.40 -52.35 -9.77
CA ARG A 25 -4.32 -53.51 -9.91
C ARG A 25 -5.77 -53.08 -9.82
N SER A 26 -6.47 -53.41 -10.88
CA SER A 26 -7.90 -53.42 -11.15
C SER A 26 -8.72 -54.30 -10.22
N ARG A 27 -9.95 -53.93 -9.90
CA ARG A 27 -11.04 -54.89 -9.72
C ARG A 27 -12.37 -54.31 -10.17
N LYS A 28 -12.99 -55.07 -11.08
CA LYS A 28 -14.29 -54.90 -11.74
C LYS A 28 -15.47 -55.30 -10.82
N SER A 29 -16.56 -54.56 -11.04
CA SER A 29 -17.97 -54.97 -11.14
C SER A 29 -18.72 -55.57 -9.95
N ARG A 30 -19.85 -54.96 -9.61
CA ARG A 30 -21.17 -55.60 -9.76
C ARG A 30 -22.31 -54.58 -9.63
N ASN A 31 -23.15 -54.62 -10.65
CA ASN A 31 -24.47 -54.03 -10.79
C ASN A 31 -25.48 -54.58 -9.78
N LYS A 32 -26.34 -53.70 -9.21
CA LYS A 32 -27.74 -54.05 -8.90
C LYS A 32 -28.61 -52.81 -8.82
N THR A 33 -29.58 -52.81 -9.69
CA THR A 33 -30.74 -51.94 -9.85
C THR A 33 -31.67 -51.94 -8.64
N ARG A 34 -32.17 -50.77 -8.22
CA ARG A 34 -33.55 -50.54 -7.77
C ARG A 34 -33.90 -49.04 -7.86
N GLY A 35 -35.00 -48.74 -8.49
CA GLY A 35 -35.59 -47.42 -8.77
C GLY A 35 -36.41 -46.85 -7.61
N PRO A 36 -37.32 -45.85 -7.82
CA PRO A 36 -37.05 -44.51 -7.36
C PRO A 36 -37.92 -44.12 -6.14
N ALA A 37 -37.35 -43.25 -5.28
CA ALA A 37 -38.13 -42.53 -4.28
C ALA A 37 -37.81 -41.03 -4.41
N SER A 38 -38.81 -40.28 -4.81
CA SER A 38 -38.83 -38.84 -4.85
C SER A 38 -38.60 -38.22 -3.46
N LYS A 39 -37.55 -37.44 -3.30
CA LYS A 39 -37.42 -36.50 -2.18
C LYS A 39 -37.10 -35.12 -2.74
N SER A 40 -38.05 -34.22 -2.50
CA SER A 40 -38.00 -32.79 -2.67
C SER A 40 -36.68 -32.23 -2.07
N THR A 41 -35.76 -31.82 -2.92
CA THR A 41 -34.58 -31.05 -2.52
C THR A 41 -34.95 -29.57 -2.51
N LYS A 42 -35.07 -28.99 -1.32
CA LYS A 42 -35.05 -27.55 -1.11
C LYS A 42 -33.75 -27.00 -1.71
N ARG A 43 -33.90 -26.16 -2.73
CA ARG A 43 -32.81 -25.37 -3.33
C ARG A 43 -32.15 -24.54 -2.24
N ALA A 44 -30.86 -24.73 -2.02
CA ALA A 44 -30.03 -23.82 -1.23
C ALA A 44 -30.02 -22.45 -1.90
N PRO A 45 -29.95 -21.33 -1.13
CA PRO A 45 -29.88 -20.00 -1.72
C PRO A 45 -28.59 -19.86 -2.53
N THR A 46 -28.75 -19.46 -3.78
CA THR A 46 -27.64 -19.10 -4.68
C THR A 46 -26.90 -17.92 -4.03
N VAL A 47 -25.70 -18.17 -3.55
CA VAL A 47 -24.77 -17.11 -3.16
C VAL A 47 -24.50 -16.31 -4.41
N GLN A 48 -25.03 -15.06 -4.45
CA GLN A 48 -24.66 -14.12 -5.49
C GLN A 48 -23.16 -13.92 -5.45
N ALA A 49 -22.51 -14.19 -6.57
CA ALA A 49 -21.09 -13.92 -6.76
C ALA A 49 -20.87 -12.42 -6.48
N THR A 50 -20.18 -12.12 -5.39
CA THR A 50 -19.68 -10.78 -5.11
C THR A 50 -18.79 -10.39 -6.27
N HIS A 51 -19.11 -9.29 -6.94
CA HIS A 51 -18.30 -8.72 -8.00
C HIS A 51 -16.85 -8.61 -7.50
N SER A 52 -15.93 -9.31 -8.17
CA SER A 52 -14.50 -9.05 -8.03
C SER A 52 -14.28 -7.56 -8.31
N PRO A 53 -13.50 -6.83 -7.49
CA PRO A 53 -13.18 -5.44 -7.80
C PRO A 53 -12.52 -5.40 -9.17
N VAL A 54 -13.15 -4.69 -10.11
CA VAL A 54 -12.55 -4.40 -11.41
C VAL A 54 -11.34 -3.51 -11.11
N LEU A 55 -10.15 -4.00 -11.42
CA LEU A 55 -8.94 -3.19 -11.32
C LEU A 55 -9.11 -1.94 -12.20
N PRO A 56 -8.72 -0.77 -11.72
CA PRO A 56 -8.83 0.45 -12.51
C PRO A 56 -8.00 0.30 -13.80
N GLU A 57 -8.61 0.56 -14.93
CA GLU A 57 -7.89 0.62 -16.21
C GLU A 57 -6.84 1.74 -16.13
N THR A 58 -5.61 1.42 -16.50
CA THR A 58 -4.50 2.38 -16.59
C THR A 58 -4.24 2.72 -18.05
N SER A 59 -4.03 4.00 -18.35
CA SER A 59 -3.68 4.47 -19.69
C SER A 59 -2.66 5.60 -19.61
N SER A 60 -2.10 6.00 -20.74
CA SER A 60 -1.34 7.26 -20.87
C SER A 60 -2.23 8.45 -21.24
N GLU A 61 -3.51 8.22 -21.54
CA GLU A 61 -4.47 9.28 -21.81
C GLU A 61 -5.15 9.73 -20.51
N PRO A 62 -5.43 11.04 -20.36
CA PRO A 62 -6.14 11.54 -19.19
C PRO A 62 -7.48 10.85 -18.99
N ALA A 63 -7.74 10.42 -17.76
CA ALA A 63 -9.02 9.83 -17.40
C ALA A 63 -10.14 10.86 -17.61
N VAL A 64 -11.19 10.45 -18.35
CA VAL A 64 -12.36 11.30 -18.51
C VAL A 64 -13.23 11.16 -17.27
N ILE A 65 -13.19 12.16 -16.41
CA ILE A 65 -14.08 12.22 -15.25
C ILE A 65 -15.32 13.07 -15.56
N PRO A 66 -16.46 12.83 -14.87
CA PRO A 66 -17.64 13.66 -15.03
C PRO A 66 -17.35 15.14 -14.75
N LYS A 67 -17.91 16.05 -15.54
CA LYS A 67 -17.69 17.51 -15.37
C LYS A 67 -18.09 18.01 -13.98
N GLU A 68 -19.10 17.40 -13.36
CA GLU A 68 -19.55 17.74 -12.02
C GLU A 68 -18.52 17.33 -10.96
N GLN A 69 -17.87 16.19 -11.13
CA GLN A 69 -16.79 15.73 -10.28
C GLN A 69 -15.56 16.64 -10.43
N GLU A 70 -15.17 16.95 -11.66
CA GLU A 70 -14.08 17.91 -11.95
C GLU A 70 -14.33 19.27 -11.29
N ARG A 71 -15.58 19.78 -11.39
CA ARG A 71 -15.97 21.04 -10.76
C ARG A 71 -15.83 20.96 -9.24
N LEU A 72 -16.28 19.86 -8.62
CA LEU A 72 -16.16 19.66 -7.17
C LEU A 72 -14.69 19.63 -6.74
N PHE A 73 -13.83 18.90 -7.45
CA PHE A 73 -12.40 18.86 -7.14
C PHE A 73 -11.76 20.24 -7.22
N ARG A 74 -12.04 20.98 -8.29
CA ARG A 74 -11.54 22.36 -8.45
C ARG A 74 -12.01 23.26 -7.31
N GLU A 75 -13.28 23.19 -6.93
CA GLU A 75 -13.86 23.99 -5.86
C GLU A 75 -13.17 23.69 -4.52
N VAL A 76 -12.98 22.41 -4.16
CA VAL A 76 -12.30 22.02 -2.91
C VAL A 76 -10.85 22.53 -2.90
N LEU A 77 -10.10 22.33 -4.00
CA LEU A 77 -8.72 22.79 -4.09
C LEU A 77 -8.63 24.31 -3.90
N THR A 78 -9.48 25.07 -4.59
CA THR A 78 -9.51 26.54 -4.50
C THR A 78 -9.91 27.00 -3.11
N LEU A 79 -10.94 26.42 -2.51
CA LEU A 79 -11.42 26.76 -1.17
C LEU A 79 -10.32 26.59 -0.12
N LEU A 80 -9.65 25.43 -0.10
CA LEU A 80 -8.61 25.17 0.89
C LEU A 80 -7.40 26.10 0.71
N GLN A 81 -7.07 26.48 -0.54
CA GLN A 81 -6.03 27.48 -0.83
C GLN A 81 -6.43 28.87 -0.34
N GLU A 82 -7.64 29.33 -0.61
CA GLU A 82 -8.17 30.61 -0.16
C GLU A 82 -8.23 30.72 1.37
N ARG A 83 -8.54 29.64 2.05
CA ARG A 83 -8.52 29.52 3.51
C ARG A 83 -7.12 29.32 4.09
N GLN A 84 -6.10 29.27 3.22
CA GLN A 84 -4.71 29.04 3.60
C GLN A 84 -4.47 27.78 4.45
N ILE A 85 -5.25 26.73 4.19
CA ILE A 85 -5.11 25.44 4.86
C ILE A 85 -4.06 24.61 4.09
N PRO A 86 -2.94 24.22 4.71
CA PRO A 86 -1.90 23.46 4.06
C PRO A 86 -2.36 22.03 3.73
N PHE A 87 -2.24 21.65 2.46
CA PHE A 87 -2.50 20.30 1.96
C PHE A 87 -1.64 19.97 0.74
N VAL A 88 -1.60 18.72 0.34
CA VAL A 88 -1.03 18.23 -0.92
C VAL A 88 -1.94 17.22 -1.58
N VAL A 89 -2.06 17.27 -2.90
CA VAL A 89 -2.78 16.27 -3.68
C VAL A 89 -1.95 15.00 -3.76
N ALA A 90 -2.56 13.86 -3.48
CA ALA A 90 -1.91 12.55 -3.42
C ALA A 90 -2.57 11.56 -4.42
N GLY A 91 -2.53 10.27 -4.13
CA GLY A 91 -3.23 9.22 -4.86
C GLY A 91 -2.93 9.17 -6.35
N ALA A 92 -3.99 8.99 -7.14
CA ALA A 92 -3.88 8.84 -8.59
C ALA A 92 -3.31 10.07 -9.29
N PHE A 93 -3.65 11.27 -8.82
CA PHE A 93 -3.16 12.53 -9.42
C PHE A 93 -1.67 12.74 -9.17
N ALA A 94 -1.17 12.43 -7.98
CA ALA A 94 0.27 12.49 -7.71
C ALA A 94 1.02 11.41 -8.52
N LEU A 95 0.47 10.20 -8.64
CA LEU A 95 1.04 9.15 -9.48
C LEU A 95 1.14 9.62 -10.94
N GLN A 96 0.09 10.24 -11.48
CA GLN A 96 0.08 10.79 -12.82
C GLN A 96 1.15 11.88 -13.02
N ALA A 97 1.29 12.80 -12.05
CA ALA A 97 2.27 13.87 -12.13
C ALA A 97 3.72 13.37 -12.22
N HIS A 98 4.04 12.26 -11.53
CA HIS A 98 5.40 11.71 -11.50
C HIS A 98 5.67 10.63 -12.56
N THR A 99 4.65 9.99 -13.09
CA THR A 99 4.82 8.82 -13.97
C THR A 99 4.19 8.96 -15.33
N GLY A 100 3.28 9.94 -15.50
CA GLY A 100 2.43 10.07 -16.70
C GLY A 100 1.31 9.01 -16.78
N ILE A 101 1.19 8.11 -15.78
CA ILE A 101 0.16 7.07 -15.78
C ILE A 101 -1.16 7.67 -15.26
N CYS A 102 -2.16 7.65 -16.11
CA CYS A 102 -3.51 8.09 -15.78
C CYS A 102 -4.35 6.90 -15.32
N ARG A 103 -5.18 7.13 -14.30
CA ARG A 103 -6.16 6.16 -13.80
C ARG A 103 -7.51 6.83 -13.66
N ASN A 104 -8.56 6.09 -13.96
CA ASN A 104 -9.90 6.50 -13.56
C ASN A 104 -9.98 6.48 -12.03
N THR A 105 -10.09 7.65 -11.42
CA THR A 105 -10.28 7.79 -9.98
C THR A 105 -11.66 8.37 -9.69
N LYS A 106 -12.28 7.90 -8.61
CA LYS A 106 -13.58 8.39 -8.13
C LYS A 106 -13.41 9.44 -7.03
N ASP A 107 -12.21 9.57 -6.51
CA ASP A 107 -11.86 10.37 -5.35
C ASP A 107 -10.69 11.31 -5.66
N LEU A 108 -10.60 12.35 -4.86
CA LEU A 108 -9.45 13.23 -4.76
C LEU A 108 -8.83 13.01 -3.37
N ASP A 109 -7.63 12.44 -3.36
CA ASP A 109 -6.88 12.22 -2.14
C ASP A 109 -6.10 13.50 -1.77
N LEU A 110 -6.40 14.08 -0.61
CA LEU A 110 -5.68 15.21 -0.04
C LEU A 110 -4.95 14.78 1.23
N PHE A 111 -3.64 14.91 1.23
CA PHE A 111 -2.83 14.68 2.43
C PHE A 111 -2.59 15.99 3.17
N LEU A 112 -2.82 15.96 4.47
CA LEU A 112 -2.65 17.11 5.37
C LEU A 112 -2.32 16.60 6.79
N THR A 113 -1.78 17.49 7.61
CA THR A 113 -1.50 17.15 9.02
C THR A 113 -2.81 16.97 9.79
N SER A 114 -2.78 16.22 10.89
CA SER A 114 -3.95 16.07 11.76
C SER A 114 -4.43 17.43 12.32
N ALA A 115 -3.53 18.36 12.55
CA ALA A 115 -3.87 19.71 13.01
C ALA A 115 -4.66 20.52 11.96
N ASN A 116 -4.46 20.27 10.67
CA ASN A 116 -5.14 20.95 9.57
C ASN A 116 -6.46 20.27 9.18
N ALA A 117 -6.69 19.02 9.61
CA ALA A 117 -7.86 18.26 9.21
C ALA A 117 -9.16 18.90 9.69
N ASP A 118 -9.23 19.35 10.95
CA ASP A 118 -10.43 19.99 11.52
C ASP A 118 -10.73 21.31 10.82
N ALA A 119 -9.72 22.13 10.56
CA ALA A 119 -9.88 23.38 9.82
C ALA A 119 -10.40 23.14 8.39
N ALA A 120 -9.88 22.10 7.71
CA ALA A 120 -10.35 21.70 6.38
C ALA A 120 -11.80 21.24 6.41
N LEU A 121 -12.17 20.36 7.35
CA LEU A 121 -13.53 19.87 7.51
C LEU A 121 -14.53 20.99 7.83
N ASN A 122 -14.17 21.92 8.72
CA ASN A 122 -15.01 23.06 9.08
C ASN A 122 -15.22 23.95 7.85
N SER A 123 -14.16 24.29 7.11
CA SER A 123 -14.28 25.09 5.89
C SER A 123 -15.16 24.43 4.83
N LEU A 124 -15.07 23.11 4.67
CA LEU A 124 -15.90 22.36 3.74
C LEU A 124 -17.38 22.30 4.18
N ARG A 125 -17.64 22.16 5.50
CA ARG A 125 -19.02 22.20 6.04
C ARG A 125 -19.65 23.57 5.82
N ASP A 126 -18.93 24.66 6.02
CA ASP A 126 -19.41 26.02 5.81
C ASP A 126 -19.85 26.25 4.35
N GLU A 127 -19.24 25.56 3.41
CA GLU A 127 -19.59 25.58 1.97
C GLU A 127 -20.59 24.48 1.58
N GLY A 128 -21.24 23.84 2.56
CA GLY A 128 -22.32 22.89 2.33
C GLY A 128 -21.89 21.48 1.94
N PHE A 129 -20.66 21.08 2.26
CA PHE A 129 -20.25 19.67 2.16
C PHE A 129 -20.72 18.87 3.37
N GLU A 130 -21.16 17.64 3.12
CA GLU A 130 -21.38 16.67 4.19
C GLU A 130 -20.03 16.05 4.55
N CYS A 131 -19.57 16.23 5.79
CA CYS A 131 -18.28 15.78 6.26
C CYS A 131 -18.42 14.64 7.25
N GLU A 132 -17.66 13.56 7.01
CA GLU A 132 -17.66 12.33 7.80
C GLU A 132 -16.27 12.01 8.33
N VAL A 133 -16.18 11.57 9.59
CA VAL A 133 -15.00 10.95 10.17
C VAL A 133 -15.10 9.45 9.93
N CYS A 134 -14.52 8.96 8.84
CA CYS A 134 -14.54 7.54 8.51
C CYS A 134 -13.64 6.73 9.45
N ASP A 135 -12.47 7.29 9.77
CA ASP A 135 -11.51 6.69 10.69
C ASP A 135 -10.65 7.82 11.31
N PRO A 136 -10.81 8.09 12.62
CA PRO A 136 -10.14 9.22 13.27
C PRO A 136 -8.61 9.12 13.24
N VAL A 137 -8.04 7.92 13.02
CA VAL A 137 -6.59 7.73 12.92
C VAL A 137 -6.04 8.35 11.64
N TRP A 138 -6.81 8.32 10.52
CA TRP A 138 -6.20 8.65 9.24
C TRP A 138 -7.13 9.19 8.14
N LEU A 139 -8.48 8.96 8.19
CA LEU A 139 -9.37 9.19 7.05
C LEU A 139 -10.63 9.96 7.42
N PHE A 140 -10.81 11.07 6.75
CA PHE A 140 -12.03 11.87 6.76
C PHE A 140 -12.53 12.03 5.33
N LYS A 141 -13.83 12.24 5.14
CA LYS A 141 -14.44 12.45 3.83
C LYS A 141 -15.30 13.70 3.80
N ALA A 142 -15.30 14.36 2.67
CA ALA A 142 -16.26 15.43 2.36
C ALA A 142 -17.04 15.04 1.11
N HIS A 143 -18.36 15.04 1.21
CA HIS A 143 -19.27 14.57 0.15
C HIS A 143 -20.15 15.71 -0.33
N ARG A 144 -20.42 15.73 -1.63
CA ARG A 144 -21.48 16.56 -2.23
C ARG A 144 -21.90 16.01 -3.60
N ASN A 145 -23.20 15.93 -3.84
CA ASN A 145 -23.78 15.48 -5.11
C ASN A 145 -23.30 14.10 -5.59
N GLY A 146 -23.05 13.18 -4.66
CA GLY A 146 -22.58 11.83 -4.98
C GLY A 146 -21.07 11.69 -5.28
N PHE A 147 -20.32 12.78 -5.21
CA PHE A 147 -18.85 12.80 -5.31
C PHE A 147 -18.22 13.08 -3.94
N PHE A 148 -16.97 12.72 -3.77
CA PHE A 148 -16.28 12.89 -2.49
C PHE A 148 -14.79 13.18 -2.65
N VAL A 149 -14.23 13.73 -1.59
CA VAL A 149 -12.82 14.01 -1.41
C VAL A 149 -12.36 13.33 -0.14
N ASP A 150 -11.23 12.65 -0.20
CA ASP A 150 -10.59 12.00 0.95
C ASP A 150 -9.55 12.93 1.57
N LEU A 151 -9.71 13.21 2.86
CA LEU A 151 -8.77 13.96 3.68
C LEU A 151 -7.98 12.96 4.51
N ILE A 152 -6.68 12.82 4.24
CA ILE A 152 -5.84 11.75 4.74
C ILE A 152 -4.72 12.32 5.61
N THR A 153 -4.65 11.90 6.86
CA THR A 153 -3.66 12.40 7.82
C THR A 153 -2.54 11.40 8.11
N GLY A 154 -2.57 10.23 7.51
CA GLY A 154 -1.56 9.18 7.68
C GLY A 154 -1.97 7.86 7.07
N MET A 155 -1.29 6.79 7.45
CA MET A 155 -1.63 5.45 7.01
C MET A 155 -2.60 4.77 7.97
N SER A 156 -3.46 3.88 7.43
CA SER A 156 -4.55 3.22 8.16
C SER A 156 -4.08 2.39 9.37
N ASN A 157 -2.85 1.90 9.34
CA ASN A 157 -2.23 1.15 10.44
C ASN A 157 -1.55 2.04 11.49
N GLY A 158 -1.57 3.37 11.32
CA GLY A 158 -0.94 4.32 12.24
C GLY A 158 0.59 4.35 12.20
N ALA A 159 1.24 3.60 11.31
CA ALA A 159 2.70 3.51 11.25
C ALA A 159 3.35 4.80 10.71
N ILE A 160 2.69 5.48 9.78
CA ILE A 160 3.18 6.73 9.19
C ILE A 160 2.11 7.80 9.35
N ALA A 161 2.53 8.97 9.83
CA ALA A 161 1.72 10.18 9.90
C ALA A 161 2.17 11.17 8.83
N VAL A 162 1.24 11.94 8.28
CA VAL A 162 1.56 13.12 7.47
C VAL A 162 2.03 14.23 8.40
N ASP A 163 3.19 14.78 8.13
CA ASP A 163 3.76 15.93 8.83
C ASP A 163 4.03 17.09 7.85
N ASP A 164 4.45 18.23 8.37
CA ASP A 164 4.69 19.45 7.57
C ASP A 164 5.75 19.23 6.49
N SER A 165 6.73 18.34 6.71
CA SER A 165 7.77 18.03 5.72
C SER A 165 7.21 17.45 4.42
N TRP A 166 6.05 16.77 4.46
CA TRP A 166 5.36 16.25 3.27
C TRP A 166 4.81 17.39 2.41
N ILE A 167 4.34 18.46 3.08
CA ILE A 167 3.79 19.65 2.41
C ILE A 167 4.90 20.55 1.88
N GLU A 168 6.00 20.67 2.64
CA GLU A 168 7.16 21.48 2.26
C GLU A 168 7.89 20.92 1.03
N ARG A 169 8.03 19.59 0.96
CA ARG A 169 8.71 18.87 -0.14
C ARG A 169 7.83 18.63 -1.36
N ALA A 170 6.56 19.00 -1.30
CA ALA A 170 5.62 18.83 -2.39
C ALA A 170 6.01 19.65 -3.62
N THR A 171 5.70 19.13 -4.80
CA THR A 171 5.96 19.77 -6.08
C THR A 171 4.72 20.48 -6.62
N LEU A 172 4.90 21.53 -7.42
CA LEU A 172 3.78 22.23 -8.08
C LEU A 172 3.35 21.46 -9.32
N ALA A 173 2.02 21.27 -9.47
CA ALA A 173 1.39 20.73 -10.66
C ALA A 173 0.04 21.38 -10.90
N GLU A 174 -0.50 21.22 -12.10
CA GLU A 174 -1.85 21.64 -12.44
C GLU A 174 -2.80 20.46 -12.37
N ILE A 175 -3.83 20.57 -11.53
CA ILE A 175 -4.89 19.57 -11.37
C ILE A 175 -6.22 20.22 -11.74
N HIS A 176 -6.83 19.77 -12.82
CA HIS A 176 -8.09 20.32 -13.34
C HIS A 176 -8.10 21.86 -13.47
N GLY A 177 -7.00 22.45 -13.95
CA GLY A 177 -6.86 23.90 -14.12
C GLY A 177 -6.54 24.67 -12.84
N VAL A 178 -6.29 23.99 -11.71
CA VAL A 178 -5.85 24.60 -10.45
C VAL A 178 -4.36 24.31 -10.24
N GLN A 179 -3.55 25.34 -10.12
CA GLN A 179 -2.16 25.18 -9.69
C GLN A 179 -2.12 24.82 -8.20
N THR A 180 -1.59 23.65 -7.90
CA THR A 180 -1.59 23.14 -6.52
C THR A 180 -0.32 22.35 -6.22
N LYS A 181 -0.10 22.02 -4.97
CA LYS A 181 0.98 21.14 -4.54
C LYS A 181 0.54 19.69 -4.68
N VAL A 182 1.39 18.86 -5.29
CA VAL A 182 1.24 17.40 -5.32
C VAL A 182 2.33 16.76 -4.48
N LEU A 183 1.98 15.65 -3.86
CA LEU A 183 2.86 14.87 -3.00
C LEU A 183 4.15 14.51 -3.72
N GLY A 184 5.29 14.69 -3.05
CA GLY A 184 6.59 14.30 -3.59
C GLY A 184 6.66 12.80 -3.91
N PRO A 185 7.50 12.37 -4.85
CA PRO A 185 7.55 10.96 -5.25
C PRO A 185 8.07 10.06 -4.13
N GLU A 186 8.90 10.54 -3.21
CA GLU A 186 9.40 9.81 -2.05
C GLU A 186 8.28 9.52 -1.05
N GLU A 187 7.49 10.54 -0.70
CA GLU A 187 6.34 10.43 0.19
C GLU A 187 5.23 9.59 -0.44
N LEU A 188 5.00 9.74 -1.75
CA LEU A 188 4.05 8.92 -2.49
C LEU A 188 4.46 7.43 -2.46
N LEU A 189 5.74 7.13 -2.68
CA LEU A 189 6.26 5.77 -2.57
C LEU A 189 6.07 5.23 -1.15
N ALA A 190 6.45 6.00 -0.12
CA ALA A 190 6.33 5.61 1.27
C ALA A 190 4.87 5.32 1.67
N SER A 191 3.90 6.12 1.19
CA SER A 191 2.48 5.90 1.44
C SER A 191 1.95 4.56 0.89
N LYS A 192 2.65 3.98 -0.09
CA LYS A 192 2.29 2.71 -0.73
C LYS A 192 2.90 1.48 -0.06
N LEU A 193 3.93 1.64 0.79
CA LEU A 193 4.66 0.50 1.37
C LEU A 193 3.77 -0.44 2.19
N PHE A 194 2.76 0.08 2.87
CA PHE A 194 1.83 -0.71 3.68
C PHE A 194 0.55 -1.12 2.96
N VAL A 195 0.40 -0.77 1.67
CA VAL A 195 -0.78 -1.16 0.89
C VAL A 195 -0.51 -2.50 0.21
N THR A 196 -0.47 -3.55 1.03
CA THR A 196 -0.16 -4.93 0.65
C THR A 196 -1.24 -5.89 1.13
N ARG A 197 -2.47 -5.38 1.23
CA ARG A 197 -3.64 -6.13 1.70
C ARG A 197 -4.16 -7.07 0.62
N ARG A 198 -4.91 -8.08 1.04
CA ARG A 198 -5.54 -9.03 0.12
C ARG A 198 -6.40 -8.37 -0.95
N GLU A 199 -7.17 -7.34 -0.56
CA GLU A 199 -8.09 -6.64 -1.46
C GLU A 199 -7.38 -5.54 -2.28
N ARG A 200 -6.20 -5.08 -1.85
CA ARG A 200 -5.46 -3.99 -2.49
C ARG A 200 -3.97 -4.15 -2.33
N PHE A 201 -3.29 -4.18 -3.46
CA PHE A 201 -1.83 -4.27 -3.54
C PHE A 201 -1.27 -3.15 -4.42
N ASP A 202 -0.58 -2.20 -3.83
CA ASP A 202 -0.02 -1.03 -4.52
C ASP A 202 1.45 -1.21 -4.93
N GLY A 203 1.98 -2.43 -4.92
CA GLY A 203 3.38 -2.70 -5.33
C GLY A 203 3.68 -2.32 -6.77
N ALA A 204 2.69 -2.39 -7.67
CA ALA A 204 2.82 -1.89 -9.03
C ALA A 204 3.03 -0.37 -9.06
N ASP A 205 2.36 0.39 -8.18
CA ASP A 205 2.52 1.84 -8.08
C ASP A 205 3.93 2.21 -7.66
N ILE A 206 4.50 1.50 -6.66
CA ILE A 206 5.89 1.70 -6.23
C ILE A 206 6.84 1.48 -7.42
N ALA A 207 6.64 0.38 -8.15
CA ALA A 207 7.47 0.07 -9.32
C ALA A 207 7.32 1.13 -10.42
N HIS A 208 6.13 1.65 -10.66
CA HIS A 208 5.86 2.72 -11.61
C HIS A 208 6.47 4.06 -11.19
N ILE A 209 6.46 4.40 -9.88
CA ILE A 209 7.12 5.61 -9.37
C ILE A 209 8.62 5.53 -9.66
N ILE A 210 9.28 4.41 -9.31
CA ILE A 210 10.71 4.22 -9.56
C ILE A 210 11.02 4.29 -11.06
N TYR A 211 10.18 3.67 -11.90
CA TYR A 211 10.36 3.66 -13.35
C TYR A 211 10.13 5.05 -13.96
N GLY A 212 9.03 5.72 -13.60
CA GLY A 212 8.63 7.02 -14.17
C GLY A 212 9.61 8.14 -13.80
N THR A 213 10.12 8.13 -12.57
CA THR A 213 11.17 9.06 -12.12
C THR A 213 12.58 8.67 -12.59
N LYS A 214 12.73 7.52 -13.29
CA LYS A 214 14.03 6.94 -13.69
C LYS A 214 14.98 6.74 -12.49
N GLY A 215 14.42 6.58 -11.30
CA GLY A 215 15.16 6.45 -10.05
C GLY A 215 15.74 7.77 -9.51
N GLU A 216 15.35 8.90 -10.09
CA GLU A 216 15.70 10.25 -9.60
C GLU A 216 14.89 10.58 -8.33
N LEU A 217 15.19 9.84 -7.26
CA LEU A 217 14.57 9.91 -5.93
C LEU A 217 15.63 10.25 -4.88
N ASP A 218 15.24 11.00 -3.86
CA ASP A 218 16.01 11.10 -2.62
C ASP A 218 15.87 9.79 -1.83
N TRP A 219 16.72 8.82 -2.17
CA TRP A 219 16.69 7.49 -1.54
C TRP A 219 16.97 7.51 -0.04
N SER A 220 17.67 8.53 0.45
CA SER A 220 17.88 8.73 1.89
C SER A 220 16.56 9.10 2.57
N ARG A 221 15.77 9.95 1.90
CA ARG A 221 14.43 10.29 2.35
C ARG A 221 13.49 9.09 2.33
N VAL A 222 13.46 8.32 1.22
CA VAL A 222 12.66 7.09 1.12
C VAL A 222 13.00 6.12 2.25
N LEU A 223 14.29 5.89 2.52
CA LEU A 223 14.74 5.02 3.59
C LEU A 223 14.35 5.56 4.98
N SER A 224 14.44 6.88 5.18
CA SER A 224 14.00 7.54 6.41
C SER A 224 12.51 7.39 6.66
N LEU A 225 11.68 7.55 5.61
CA LEU A 225 10.23 7.37 5.67
C LEU A 225 9.83 5.91 5.96
N ALA A 226 10.56 4.94 5.39
CA ALA A 226 10.36 3.52 5.70
C ALA A 226 10.78 3.18 7.15
N GLY A 227 11.79 3.86 7.69
CA GLY A 227 12.24 3.74 9.07
C GLY A 227 12.55 2.29 9.50
N GLU A 228 11.91 1.85 10.57
CA GLU A 228 12.03 0.48 11.07
C GLU A 228 11.40 -0.57 10.15
N HIS A 229 10.56 -0.14 9.21
CA HIS A 229 9.89 -1.00 8.22
C HIS A 229 10.66 -1.10 6.90
N TRP A 230 11.98 -0.88 6.93
CA TRP A 230 12.88 -0.95 5.77
C TRP A 230 12.79 -2.26 4.98
N GLU A 231 12.38 -3.36 5.61
CA GLU A 231 12.16 -4.65 4.95
C GLU A 231 11.04 -4.59 3.92
N LEU A 232 9.98 -3.79 4.17
CA LEU A 232 8.93 -3.56 3.18
C LEU A 232 9.46 -2.78 1.98
N LEU A 233 10.33 -1.78 2.22
CA LEU A 233 11.03 -1.10 1.13
C LEU A 233 11.91 -2.08 0.35
N PHE A 234 12.71 -2.88 1.04
CA PHE A 234 13.57 -3.87 0.38
C PHE A 234 12.75 -4.86 -0.46
N TRP A 235 11.66 -5.37 0.05
CA TRP A 235 10.73 -6.22 -0.69
C TRP A 235 10.17 -5.52 -1.94
N ALA A 236 9.76 -4.25 -1.83
CA ALA A 236 9.28 -3.46 -2.96
C ALA A 236 10.37 -3.24 -4.03
N LEU A 237 11.64 -3.02 -3.61
CA LEU A 237 12.78 -2.92 -4.53
C LEU A 237 13.08 -4.25 -5.25
N VAL A 238 12.97 -5.39 -4.54
CA VAL A 238 13.10 -6.72 -5.16
C VAL A 238 11.99 -6.95 -6.19
N LEU A 239 10.74 -6.54 -5.88
CA LEU A 239 9.64 -6.57 -6.84
C LEU A 239 9.93 -5.69 -8.06
N PHE A 240 10.42 -4.45 -7.86
CA PHE A 240 10.83 -3.58 -8.96
C PHE A 240 11.88 -4.23 -9.85
N ARG A 241 12.95 -4.78 -9.25
CA ARG A 241 13.99 -5.48 -10.01
C ARG A 241 13.45 -6.69 -10.79
N TYR A 242 12.51 -7.42 -10.20
CA TYR A 242 11.87 -8.55 -10.89
C TYR A 242 11.06 -8.07 -12.10
N ALA A 243 10.26 -7.01 -11.94
CA ALA A 243 9.43 -6.46 -13.00
C ALA A 243 10.23 -5.75 -14.10
N TYR A 244 11.28 -5.03 -13.73
CA TYR A 244 12.11 -4.20 -14.62
C TYR A 244 13.61 -4.56 -14.53
N PRO A 245 14.02 -5.78 -14.95
CA PRO A 245 15.39 -6.24 -14.73
C PRO A 245 16.44 -5.39 -15.46
N ALA A 246 16.10 -4.79 -16.61
CA ALA A 246 16.98 -3.91 -17.37
C ALA A 246 17.18 -2.54 -16.71
N GLN A 247 16.27 -2.12 -15.82
CA GLN A 247 16.30 -0.84 -15.11
C GLN A 247 16.76 -0.97 -13.66
N THR A 248 17.41 -2.07 -13.30
CA THR A 248 17.94 -2.30 -11.92
C THR A 248 18.81 -1.13 -11.44
N SER A 249 19.50 -0.42 -12.34
CA SER A 249 20.33 0.76 -12.05
C SER A 249 19.55 2.01 -11.63
N TYR A 250 18.23 2.05 -11.78
CA TYR A 250 17.39 3.14 -11.25
C TYR A 250 17.41 3.18 -9.72
N VAL A 251 17.69 2.04 -9.10
CA VAL A 251 17.97 1.98 -7.66
C VAL A 251 19.50 1.99 -7.48
N PRO A 252 20.08 2.93 -6.69
CA PRO A 252 21.52 3.02 -6.51
C PRO A 252 22.15 1.74 -5.99
N GLN A 253 23.27 1.34 -6.58
CA GLN A 253 23.99 0.14 -6.15
C GLN A 253 24.34 0.16 -4.66
N ARG A 254 24.69 1.33 -4.14
CA ARG A 254 24.98 1.48 -2.70
C ARG A 254 23.78 1.09 -1.84
N LEU A 255 22.58 1.55 -2.21
CA LEU A 255 21.36 1.21 -1.46
C LEU A 255 21.09 -0.30 -1.49
N TRP A 256 21.27 -0.95 -2.67
CA TRP A 256 21.17 -2.39 -2.78
C TRP A 256 22.14 -3.11 -1.82
N CYS A 257 23.41 -2.70 -1.81
CA CYS A 257 24.42 -3.29 -0.94
C CYS A 257 24.07 -3.08 0.54
N ASP A 258 23.68 -1.87 0.92
CA ASP A 258 23.34 -1.54 2.30
C ASP A 258 22.13 -2.36 2.81
N LEU A 259 21.09 -2.49 2.00
CA LEU A 259 19.91 -3.28 2.35
C LEU A 259 20.18 -4.78 2.38
N LEU A 260 20.99 -5.30 1.46
CA LEU A 260 21.40 -6.71 1.45
C LEU A 260 22.22 -7.07 2.69
N VAL A 261 23.18 -6.23 3.07
CA VAL A 261 23.98 -6.45 4.29
C VAL A 261 23.09 -6.37 5.54
N ARG A 262 22.18 -5.39 5.58
CA ARG A 262 21.22 -5.25 6.68
C ARG A 262 20.30 -6.47 6.79
N PHE A 263 19.78 -6.97 5.67
CA PHE A 263 18.94 -8.16 5.62
C PHE A 263 19.72 -9.42 6.05
N GLN A 264 20.93 -9.59 5.54
CA GLN A 264 21.81 -10.70 5.93
C GLN A 264 22.06 -10.70 7.45
N ASN A 265 22.38 -9.55 8.03
CA ASN A 265 22.59 -9.42 9.48
C ASN A 265 21.33 -9.77 10.27
N ALA A 266 20.14 -9.30 9.83
CA ALA A 266 18.87 -9.61 10.49
C ALA A 266 18.55 -11.11 10.45
N VAL A 267 18.89 -11.80 9.35
CA VAL A 267 18.68 -13.25 9.21
C VAL A 267 19.64 -14.06 10.06
N PHE A 268 20.93 -13.68 10.11
CA PHE A 268 21.94 -14.43 10.88
C PHE A 268 21.96 -14.08 12.38
N HIS A 269 21.42 -12.93 12.75
CA HIS A 269 21.32 -12.48 14.14
C HIS A 269 19.88 -12.04 14.44
N PRO A 270 18.90 -13.01 14.48
CA PRO A 270 17.51 -12.68 14.73
C PRO A 270 17.33 -12.11 16.13
N ASP A 271 16.59 -11.01 16.22
CA ASP A 271 16.15 -10.46 17.51
C ASP A 271 14.97 -11.27 18.03
N SER A 272 15.22 -12.08 19.06
CA SER A 272 14.18 -12.90 19.70
C SER A 272 13.12 -12.07 20.47
N SER A 273 13.36 -10.79 20.67
CA SER A 273 12.43 -9.84 21.31
C SER A 273 11.61 -9.03 20.28
N ALA A 274 11.89 -9.21 18.98
CA ALA A 274 11.19 -8.49 17.93
C ALA A 274 9.69 -8.81 17.94
N LYS A 275 8.88 -7.77 17.91
CA LYS A 275 7.42 -7.91 17.88
C LYS A 275 6.94 -8.43 16.53
N PHE A 276 5.83 -9.17 16.55
CA PHE A 276 5.12 -9.60 15.37
C PHE A 276 4.56 -8.39 14.60
N ARG A 277 4.84 -8.31 13.28
CA ARG A 277 4.48 -7.18 12.42
C ARG A 277 3.43 -7.50 11.36
N GLY A 278 2.96 -8.73 11.28
CA GLY A 278 1.98 -9.15 10.27
C GLY A 278 0.70 -8.32 10.29
N SER A 279 0.21 -7.93 11.49
CA SER A 279 -0.99 -7.10 11.65
C SER A 279 -0.86 -5.71 11.02
N LEU A 280 0.36 -5.17 10.84
CA LEU A 280 0.58 -3.89 10.16
C LEU A 280 0.42 -3.99 8.64
N ILE A 281 0.62 -5.18 8.09
CA ILE A 281 0.46 -5.47 6.66
C ILE A 281 -1.02 -5.66 6.35
N ASP A 282 -1.67 -6.59 7.06
CA ASP A 282 -3.10 -6.88 6.92
C ASP A 282 -3.65 -7.44 8.24
N ASP A 283 -4.36 -6.61 8.99
CA ASP A 283 -4.93 -6.94 10.29
C ASP A 283 -5.97 -8.06 10.23
N LYS A 284 -6.61 -8.26 9.07
CA LYS A 284 -7.61 -9.30 8.86
C LYS A 284 -6.98 -10.64 8.47
N MET A 285 -6.01 -10.63 7.57
CA MET A 285 -5.32 -11.85 7.15
C MET A 285 -4.47 -12.46 8.28
N PHE A 286 -3.86 -11.61 9.10
CA PHE A 286 -3.06 -12.00 10.26
C PHE A 286 -3.85 -12.01 11.58
N ALA A 287 -5.20 -12.05 11.51
CA ALA A 287 -6.04 -12.06 12.70
C ALA A 287 -5.89 -13.34 13.53
N ILE A 288 -5.59 -14.47 12.90
CA ILE A 288 -5.37 -15.76 13.58
C ILE A 288 -4.11 -15.71 14.45
N ASP A 289 -3.05 -15.07 13.97
CA ASP A 289 -1.77 -14.92 14.68
C ASP A 289 -1.98 -14.18 16.01
N VAL A 290 -2.78 -13.11 15.97
CA VAL A 290 -3.09 -12.30 17.16
C VAL A 290 -4.08 -13.01 18.08
N ARG A 291 -5.18 -13.57 17.54
CA ARG A 291 -6.29 -14.10 18.36
C ARG A 291 -6.05 -15.46 18.93
N GLU A 292 -5.37 -16.34 18.16
CA GLU A 292 -5.20 -17.75 18.52
C GLU A 292 -3.76 -18.08 18.92
N TRP A 293 -2.76 -17.44 18.28
CA TRP A 293 -1.35 -17.70 18.56
C TRP A 293 -0.75 -16.72 19.56
N GLY A 294 -1.52 -15.71 20.00
CA GLY A 294 -1.13 -14.79 21.07
C GLY A 294 -0.03 -13.80 20.67
N MET A 295 0.12 -13.53 19.37
CA MET A 295 1.09 -12.56 18.88
C MET A 295 0.66 -11.12 19.21
N ASP A 296 1.63 -10.19 19.25
CA ASP A 296 1.36 -8.77 19.47
C ASP A 296 0.41 -8.19 18.40
N ASN A 297 -0.50 -7.31 18.81
CA ASN A 297 -1.35 -6.56 17.88
C ASN A 297 -0.78 -5.15 17.66
N LEU A 298 0.30 -5.05 16.90
CA LEU A 298 0.92 -3.76 16.57
C LEU A 298 -0.01 -2.81 15.82
N PHE A 299 -0.95 -3.33 15.03
CA PHE A 299 -1.96 -2.50 14.37
C PHE A 299 -2.78 -1.69 15.38
N SER A 300 -3.30 -2.36 16.43
CA SER A 300 -4.03 -1.66 17.49
C SER A 300 -3.12 -0.75 18.31
N GLU A 301 -1.92 -1.21 18.68
CA GLU A 301 -1.00 -0.41 19.49
C GLU A 301 -0.60 0.93 18.83
N LEU A 302 -0.27 0.91 17.53
CA LEU A 302 0.12 2.13 16.81
C LEU A 302 -1.06 3.07 16.62
N ARG A 303 -2.24 2.53 16.33
CA ARG A 303 -3.47 3.32 16.18
C ARG A 303 -3.86 3.98 17.50
N ASP A 304 -3.83 3.25 18.61
CA ASP A 304 -4.12 3.79 19.93
C ASP A 304 -3.11 4.88 20.35
N ARG A 305 -1.83 4.67 20.01
CA ARG A 305 -0.80 5.70 20.24
C ARG A 305 -1.11 6.96 19.44
N ARG A 306 -1.50 6.81 18.17
CA ARG A 306 -1.83 7.94 17.32
C ARG A 306 -3.08 8.67 17.82
N LEU A 307 -4.14 7.96 18.22
CA LEU A 307 -5.36 8.55 18.78
C LEU A 307 -5.07 9.39 20.03
N ARG A 308 -4.19 8.91 20.92
CA ARG A 308 -3.78 9.69 22.12
C ARG A 308 -3.00 10.95 21.80
N ASN A 309 -2.39 11.03 20.64
CA ASN A 309 -1.56 12.15 20.18
C ASN A 309 -2.29 13.07 19.17
N LEU A 310 -3.57 12.81 18.86
CA LEU A 310 -4.35 13.73 18.06
C LEU A 310 -4.58 15.04 18.87
N PRO A 311 -4.61 16.20 18.19
CA PRO A 311 -5.03 17.43 18.84
C PRO A 311 -6.45 17.25 19.41
N GLU A 312 -6.70 17.80 20.60
CA GLU A 312 -8.06 17.85 21.12
C GLU A 312 -8.91 18.64 20.12
N SER A 313 -10.01 18.03 19.64
CA SER A 313 -10.93 18.68 18.73
C SER A 313 -11.54 19.88 19.43
N ALA A 314 -11.29 21.08 18.92
CA ALA A 314 -11.81 22.34 19.46
C ALA A 314 -13.32 22.47 19.18
#